data_e8211b4f5755ea0a4a1a207153520c4a
#
_entry.id   e8211b4f5755ea0a4a1a207153520c4a
#
_cell.length_a   1.000
_cell.length_b   1.000
_cell.length_c   1.000
_cell.angle_alpha   90.00
_cell.angle_beta   90.00
_cell.angle_gamma   90.00
#
_symmetry.space_group_name_H-M   'P 1'
#
loop_
_entity.id
_entity.type
_entity.pdbx_description
1 polymer ?
#
loop_
_entity_poly.entity_id
_entity_poly.type
_entity_poly.pdbx_seq_one_letter_code
_entity_poly.pdbx_strand_id
1 'polypeptide(L)'
;DDLENMKTEKKVTDGKERLSDFGLITPKAQAEVIGENGKKIEISVGDEVPDQEDPSRYILWMDQVWTVKSSKVDGLLSGENGLISKKLTPDDTDGENSILVTRMTISRESEDDLTLAYAKSQELAGYTVNSYELVSPFTYPADAEVTSDVFPVLFGVEAKTVEAVHPSEEEKEKTGLSSPWRTLQVEYTDGADQTRSFTLAASRPENGQVYV
;
A
#
# COMPACT_ATOMS: atom_id res chain seq x y z
N ASP A 1 4.74 -0.73 -14.13
CA ASP A 1 5.57 -1.92 -14.47
C ASP A 1 4.77 -3.02 -15.17
N ASP A 2 3.50 -3.30 -14.78
CA ASP A 2 2.71 -4.38 -15.42
C ASP A 2 2.33 -4.07 -16.87
N LEU A 3 2.04 -2.82 -17.21
CA LEU A 3 1.74 -2.41 -18.59
C LEU A 3 2.97 -2.37 -19.49
N GLU A 4 4.15 -2.02 -18.98
CA GLU A 4 5.41 -2.02 -19.72
C GLU A 4 5.88 -3.42 -20.07
N ASN A 5 5.59 -4.40 -19.20
CA ASN A 5 6.00 -5.78 -19.34
C ASN A 5 4.84 -6.71 -19.73
N MET A 6 3.71 -6.15 -20.18
CA MET A 6 2.55 -6.93 -20.55
C MET A 6 2.86 -7.81 -21.77
N LYS A 7 2.86 -9.13 -21.56
CA LYS A 7 2.97 -10.12 -22.62
C LYS A 7 1.57 -10.60 -22.99
N THR A 8 1.21 -10.46 -24.24
CA THR A 8 0.01 -11.06 -24.79
C THR A 8 0.21 -12.58 -24.94
N GLU A 9 -0.83 -13.36 -24.71
CA GLU A 9 -0.77 -14.83 -24.82
C GLU A 9 -1.05 -15.27 -26.24
N LYS A 10 -2.21 -14.88 -26.79
CA LYS A 10 -2.66 -15.31 -28.10
C LYS A 10 -3.37 -14.19 -28.86
N LYS A 11 -3.07 -14.06 -30.12
CA LYS A 11 -3.82 -13.20 -31.05
C LYS A 11 -5.10 -13.92 -31.46
N VAL A 12 -6.24 -13.22 -31.39
CA VAL A 12 -7.54 -13.74 -31.84
C VAL A 12 -7.68 -13.44 -33.32
N THR A 13 -7.82 -14.48 -34.15
CA THR A 13 -8.07 -14.35 -35.59
C THR A 13 -9.47 -13.76 -35.80
N ASP A 14 -9.60 -12.81 -36.74
CA ASP A 14 -10.85 -12.11 -37.05
C ASP A 14 -11.52 -11.42 -35.86
N GLY A 15 -10.74 -11.19 -34.79
CA GLY A 15 -11.23 -10.60 -33.53
C GLY A 15 -11.80 -9.19 -33.74
N LYS A 16 -11.24 -8.42 -34.66
CA LYS A 16 -11.69 -7.05 -34.96
C LYS A 16 -13.11 -7.00 -35.56
N GLU A 17 -13.51 -7.99 -36.30
CA GLU A 17 -14.86 -8.09 -36.88
C GLU A 17 -15.90 -8.53 -35.87
N ARG A 18 -15.47 -9.05 -34.73
CA ARG A 18 -16.30 -9.70 -33.71
C ARG A 18 -16.11 -9.06 -32.31
N LEU A 19 -15.88 -7.77 -32.25
CA LEU A 19 -15.63 -7.05 -30.97
C LEU A 19 -16.77 -7.23 -29.96
N SER A 20 -18.03 -7.40 -30.46
CA SER A 20 -19.19 -7.69 -29.60
C SER A 20 -19.05 -8.99 -28.80
N ASP A 21 -18.46 -10.03 -29.43
CA ASP A 21 -18.32 -11.35 -28.82
C ASP A 21 -17.27 -11.40 -27.69
N PHE A 22 -16.45 -10.37 -27.60
CA PHE A 22 -15.36 -10.26 -26.65
C PHE A 22 -15.60 -9.15 -25.62
N GLY A 23 -16.79 -8.52 -25.60
CA GLY A 23 -17.09 -7.39 -24.71
C GLY A 23 -16.27 -6.13 -25.02
N LEU A 24 -15.75 -5.98 -26.24
CA LEU A 24 -14.85 -4.89 -26.62
C LEU A 24 -15.55 -3.71 -27.32
N ILE A 25 -16.86 -3.83 -27.61
CA ILE A 25 -17.68 -2.67 -28.06
C ILE A 25 -17.99 -1.75 -26.88
N THR A 26 -18.26 -2.35 -25.72
CA THR A 26 -18.44 -1.63 -24.44
C THR A 26 -17.46 -2.25 -23.45
N PRO A 27 -16.18 -1.87 -23.51
CA PRO A 27 -15.15 -2.49 -22.70
C PRO A 27 -15.37 -2.20 -21.22
N LYS A 28 -14.97 -3.14 -20.35
CA LYS A 28 -15.05 -3.03 -18.90
C LYS A 28 -14.07 -2.02 -18.31
N ALA A 29 -12.95 -1.82 -18.99
CA ALA A 29 -11.98 -0.78 -18.69
C ALA A 29 -11.26 -0.32 -19.96
N GLN A 30 -10.83 0.93 -19.95
CA GLN A 30 -9.96 1.51 -20.97
C GLN A 30 -8.82 2.26 -20.32
N ALA A 31 -7.64 2.14 -20.88
CA ALA A 31 -6.46 2.90 -20.47
C ALA A 31 -5.78 3.53 -21.69
N GLU A 32 -5.37 4.77 -21.55
CA GLU A 32 -4.46 5.47 -22.48
C GLU A 32 -3.11 5.67 -21.78
N VAL A 33 -2.05 5.17 -22.39
CA VAL A 33 -0.68 5.39 -21.92
C VAL A 33 0.01 6.34 -22.89
N ILE A 34 0.52 7.44 -22.37
CA ILE A 34 1.26 8.44 -23.16
C ILE A 34 2.74 8.34 -22.78
N GLY A 35 3.56 7.90 -23.70
CA GLY A 35 5.01 7.84 -23.51
C GLY A 35 5.66 9.24 -23.56
N GLU A 36 6.88 9.36 -23.05
CA GLU A 36 7.66 10.61 -23.03
C GLU A 36 7.83 11.24 -24.43
N ASN A 37 7.81 10.42 -25.47
CA ASN A 37 7.86 10.84 -26.87
C ASN A 37 6.50 11.28 -27.45
N GLY A 38 5.45 11.36 -26.62
CA GLY A 38 4.08 11.69 -27.01
C GLY A 38 3.34 10.57 -27.73
N LYS A 39 3.93 9.38 -27.87
CA LYS A 39 3.26 8.22 -28.47
C LYS A 39 2.17 7.71 -27.51
N LYS A 40 0.97 7.57 -28.06
CA LYS A 40 -0.18 7.05 -27.34
C LYS A 40 -0.37 5.56 -27.61
N ILE A 41 -0.69 4.82 -26.56
CA ILE A 41 -1.09 3.41 -26.62
C ILE A 41 -2.43 3.32 -25.91
N GLU A 42 -3.43 2.82 -26.61
CA GLU A 42 -4.75 2.57 -26.04
C GLU A 42 -4.95 1.08 -25.83
N ILE A 43 -5.51 0.72 -24.69
CA ILE A 43 -5.84 -0.65 -24.31
C ILE A 43 -7.29 -0.66 -23.84
N SER A 44 -8.13 -1.51 -24.43
CA SER A 44 -9.47 -1.79 -23.94
C SER A 44 -9.56 -3.22 -23.42
N VAL A 45 -10.15 -3.41 -22.25
CA VAL A 45 -10.31 -4.70 -21.58
C VAL A 45 -11.75 -5.17 -21.72
N GLY A 46 -11.94 -6.34 -22.29
CA GLY A 46 -13.23 -6.96 -22.54
C GLY A 46 -13.59 -8.06 -21.53
N ASP A 47 -14.34 -9.05 -22.03
CA ASP A 47 -14.82 -10.17 -21.23
C ASP A 47 -13.74 -11.21 -20.92
N GLU A 48 -14.04 -12.09 -19.97
CA GLU A 48 -13.21 -13.26 -19.68
C GLU A 48 -13.25 -14.26 -20.83
N VAL A 49 -12.15 -14.92 -21.07
CA VAL A 49 -12.05 -16.03 -22.01
C VAL A 49 -12.70 -17.24 -21.37
N PRO A 50 -13.75 -17.82 -21.96
CA PRO A 50 -14.45 -18.95 -21.36
C PRO A 50 -13.58 -20.21 -21.32
N ASP A 51 -13.87 -21.08 -20.37
CA ASP A 51 -13.33 -22.44 -20.23
C ASP A 51 -11.79 -22.54 -20.18
N GLN A 52 -11.13 -21.56 -19.53
CA GLN A 52 -9.69 -21.59 -19.29
C GLN A 52 -9.36 -21.94 -17.83
N GLU A 53 -8.37 -22.80 -17.64
CA GLU A 53 -7.84 -23.16 -16.31
C GLU A 53 -7.19 -21.95 -15.65
N ASP A 54 -6.40 -21.19 -16.42
CA ASP A 54 -5.83 -19.90 -16.02
C ASP A 54 -6.74 -18.77 -16.53
N PRO A 55 -7.35 -17.95 -15.64
CA PRO A 55 -8.23 -16.86 -16.05
C PRO A 55 -7.52 -15.87 -16.97
N SER A 56 -8.10 -15.65 -18.14
CA SER A 56 -7.59 -14.73 -19.16
C SER A 56 -8.71 -13.81 -19.65
N ARG A 57 -8.36 -12.65 -20.19
CA ARG A 57 -9.29 -11.67 -20.72
C ARG A 57 -8.96 -11.28 -22.15
N TYR A 58 -9.98 -10.91 -22.90
CA TYR A 58 -9.78 -10.27 -24.18
C TYR A 58 -9.39 -8.83 -24.01
N ILE A 59 -8.39 -8.39 -24.78
CA ILE A 59 -8.02 -6.99 -24.89
C ILE A 59 -7.98 -6.55 -26.36
N LEU A 60 -8.32 -5.29 -26.59
CA LEU A 60 -8.04 -4.61 -27.85
C LEU A 60 -6.78 -3.75 -27.66
N TRP A 61 -5.75 -4.05 -28.41
CA TRP A 61 -4.48 -3.35 -28.37
C TRP A 61 -3.89 -3.26 -29.78
N MET A 62 -3.43 -2.06 -30.17
CA MET A 62 -2.90 -1.80 -31.52
C MET A 62 -3.83 -2.32 -32.61
N ASP A 63 -5.12 -2.04 -32.48
CA ASP A 63 -6.15 -2.43 -33.45
C ASP A 63 -6.28 -3.95 -33.70
N GLN A 64 -5.84 -4.75 -32.72
CA GLN A 64 -5.90 -6.21 -32.73
C GLN A 64 -6.47 -6.73 -31.42
N VAL A 65 -7.22 -7.83 -31.49
CA VAL A 65 -7.73 -8.53 -30.29
C VAL A 65 -6.71 -9.59 -29.86
N TRP A 66 -6.41 -9.56 -28.57
CA TRP A 66 -5.48 -10.47 -27.92
C TRP A 66 -6.11 -11.07 -26.67
N THR A 67 -5.54 -12.16 -26.17
CA THR A 67 -5.79 -12.63 -24.81
C THR A 67 -4.60 -12.32 -23.93
N VAL A 68 -4.88 -11.98 -22.66
CA VAL A 68 -3.88 -11.75 -21.60
C VAL A 68 -4.35 -12.39 -20.32
N LYS A 69 -3.44 -12.78 -19.44
CA LYS A 69 -3.80 -13.24 -18.10
C LYS A 69 -4.59 -12.15 -17.36
N SER A 70 -5.69 -12.52 -16.70
CA SER A 70 -6.53 -11.58 -15.95
C SER A 70 -5.74 -10.77 -14.95
N SER A 71 -4.79 -11.39 -14.24
CA SER A 71 -3.91 -10.72 -13.27
C SER A 71 -3.10 -9.54 -13.83
N LYS A 72 -2.92 -9.45 -15.15
CA LYS A 72 -2.20 -8.34 -15.80
C LYS A 72 -3.08 -7.11 -16.06
N VAL A 73 -4.39 -7.27 -16.01
CA VAL A 73 -5.36 -6.20 -16.30
C VAL A 73 -6.36 -5.98 -15.16
N ASP A 74 -6.31 -6.78 -14.10
CA ASP A 74 -7.21 -6.67 -12.95
C ASP A 74 -7.10 -5.29 -12.26
N GLY A 75 -5.91 -4.70 -12.22
CA GLY A 75 -5.71 -3.35 -11.71
C GLY A 75 -6.52 -2.29 -12.48
N LEU A 76 -6.67 -2.44 -13.81
CA LEU A 76 -7.49 -1.54 -14.62
C LEU A 76 -8.98 -1.72 -14.35
N LEU A 77 -9.41 -2.94 -14.01
CA LEU A 77 -10.79 -3.27 -13.70
C LEU A 77 -11.22 -2.83 -12.31
N SER A 78 -10.25 -2.73 -11.39
CA SER A 78 -10.49 -2.27 -10.01
C SER A 78 -10.70 -0.75 -9.92
N GLY A 79 -10.67 -0.03 -11.03
CA GLY A 79 -10.78 1.42 -11.07
C GLY A 79 -9.59 2.11 -10.39
N GLU A 80 -9.80 3.32 -9.87
CA GLU A 80 -8.74 4.10 -9.22
C GLU A 80 -8.14 3.38 -8.00
N ASN A 81 -8.96 2.67 -7.23
CA ASN A 81 -8.51 1.93 -6.06
C ASN A 81 -7.49 0.83 -6.38
N GLY A 82 -7.56 0.24 -7.58
CA GLY A 82 -6.61 -0.76 -8.05
C GLY A 82 -5.26 -0.20 -8.49
N LEU A 83 -5.18 1.10 -8.73
CA LEU A 83 -3.96 1.79 -9.17
C LEU A 83 -3.21 2.46 -8.02
N ILE A 84 -3.81 2.53 -6.84
CA ILE A 84 -3.21 3.16 -5.65
C ILE A 84 -2.25 2.19 -4.97
N SER A 85 -1.12 2.73 -4.54
CA SER A 85 -0.16 1.97 -3.72
C SER A 85 -0.82 1.53 -2.42
N LYS A 86 -0.66 0.26 -2.09
CA LYS A 86 -1.14 -0.31 -0.81
C LYS A 86 -0.15 -0.11 0.34
N LYS A 87 1.03 0.47 0.07
CA LYS A 87 2.03 0.75 1.11
C LYS A 87 1.52 1.84 2.04
N LEU A 88 1.39 1.51 3.31
CA LEU A 88 0.95 2.42 4.37
C LEU A 88 2.13 3.08 5.08
N THR A 89 3.25 2.38 5.16
CA THR A 89 4.48 2.88 5.80
C THR A 89 5.68 2.71 4.88
N PRO A 90 6.76 3.47 5.09
CA PRO A 90 8.01 3.28 4.36
C PRO A 90 8.57 1.86 4.55
N ASP A 91 9.34 1.38 3.58
CA ASP A 91 10.12 0.15 3.77
C ASP A 91 11.26 0.42 4.76
N ASP A 92 11.56 -0.55 5.62
CA ASP A 92 12.84 -0.56 6.32
C ASP A 92 13.94 -0.93 5.31
N THR A 93 15.01 -0.14 5.30
CA THR A 93 16.15 -0.39 4.42
C THR A 93 17.27 -1.01 5.23
N ASP A 94 17.64 -2.24 4.88
CA ASP A 94 18.75 -2.94 5.52
C ASP A 94 20.11 -2.25 5.32
N GLY A 95 21.00 -2.35 6.29
CA GLY A 95 22.39 -1.98 6.19
C GLY A 95 22.69 -0.50 6.55
N GLU A 96 23.54 0.16 5.74
CA GLU A 96 24.01 1.53 6.00
C GLU A 96 22.89 2.59 6.03
N ASN A 97 21.70 2.23 5.54
CA ASN A 97 20.52 3.09 5.50
C ASN A 97 19.46 2.69 6.54
N SER A 98 19.87 2.05 7.64
CA SER A 98 18.92 1.63 8.67
C SER A 98 18.14 2.82 9.25
N ILE A 99 16.85 2.60 9.44
CA ILE A 99 15.96 3.57 10.05
C ILE A 99 16.17 3.57 11.58
N LEU A 100 16.33 4.76 12.14
CA LEU A 100 16.32 4.96 13.59
C LEU A 100 15.01 5.65 13.99
N VAL A 101 14.13 4.93 14.68
CA VAL A 101 12.93 5.54 15.28
C VAL A 101 13.38 6.50 16.39
N THR A 102 13.05 7.78 16.25
CA THR A 102 13.39 8.80 17.25
C THR A 102 12.26 9.04 18.23
N ARG A 103 11.01 8.85 17.79
CA ARG A 103 9.82 8.97 18.62
C ARG A 103 8.68 8.13 18.06
N MET A 104 7.95 7.50 18.95
CA MET A 104 6.69 6.80 18.62
C MET A 104 5.64 7.23 19.62
N THR A 105 4.49 7.69 19.13
CA THR A 105 3.33 8.05 19.95
C THR A 105 2.12 7.22 19.54
N ILE A 106 1.49 6.58 20.50
CA ILE A 106 0.21 5.87 20.33
C ILE A 106 -0.84 6.66 21.11
N SER A 107 -1.70 7.36 20.39
CA SER A 107 -2.89 7.98 20.98
C SER A 107 -4.00 6.93 21.08
N ARG A 108 -4.68 6.92 22.22
CA ARG A 108 -5.67 5.91 22.60
C ARG A 108 -6.94 6.59 23.03
N GLU A 109 -8.08 6.05 22.55
CA GLU A 109 -9.39 6.54 22.97
C GLU A 109 -9.53 6.44 24.49
N SER A 110 -9.83 7.54 25.14
CA SER A 110 -10.09 7.63 26.59
C SER A 110 -8.94 7.20 27.52
N GLU A 111 -7.72 7.13 27.03
CA GLU A 111 -6.51 6.84 27.79
C GLU A 111 -5.42 7.90 27.48
N ASP A 112 -4.45 8.04 28.38
CA ASP A 112 -3.28 8.87 28.12
C ASP A 112 -2.47 8.33 26.94
N ASP A 113 -1.87 9.22 26.16
CA ASP A 113 -0.96 8.85 25.08
C ASP A 113 0.24 8.07 25.62
N LEU A 114 0.61 7.02 24.92
CA LEU A 114 1.84 6.29 25.17
C LEU A 114 2.90 6.81 24.21
N THR A 115 3.97 7.38 24.74
CA THR A 115 5.06 7.92 23.93
C THR A 115 6.38 7.31 24.33
N LEU A 116 7.07 6.70 23.36
CA LEU A 116 8.45 6.28 23.45
C LEU A 116 9.33 7.29 22.70
N ALA A 117 10.49 7.62 23.27
CA ALA A 117 11.49 8.49 22.65
C ALA A 117 12.87 7.85 22.75
N TYR A 118 13.69 8.07 21.72
CA TYR A 118 15.09 7.66 21.72
C TYR A 118 15.88 8.50 22.72
N ALA A 119 16.47 7.86 23.71
CA ALA A 119 17.14 8.51 24.84
C ALA A 119 18.67 8.52 24.70
N LYS A 120 19.18 8.48 23.46
CA LYS A 120 20.61 8.43 23.12
C LYS A 120 21.31 7.12 23.55
N SER A 121 22.16 6.59 22.69
CA SER A 121 22.97 5.42 23.00
C SER A 121 23.85 5.66 24.25
N GLN A 122 23.80 4.72 25.20
CA GLN A 122 24.67 4.72 26.39
C GLN A 122 25.74 3.65 26.22
N GLU A 123 26.97 4.00 26.58
CA GLU A 123 28.01 2.98 26.71
C GLU A 123 27.89 2.36 28.12
N LEU A 124 27.45 1.11 28.15
CA LEU A 124 27.41 0.27 29.35
C LEU A 124 28.38 -0.88 29.19
N ALA A 125 29.42 -0.91 30.06
CA ALA A 125 30.41 -2.00 30.09
C ALA A 125 31.11 -2.27 28.74
N GLY A 126 31.36 -1.21 27.94
CA GLY A 126 32.00 -1.33 26.62
C GLY A 126 31.10 -1.73 25.48
N TYR A 127 29.78 -1.78 25.69
CA TYR A 127 28.77 -2.02 24.67
C TYR A 127 27.92 -0.76 24.48
N THR A 128 27.68 -0.38 23.23
CA THR A 128 26.71 0.66 22.88
C THR A 128 25.31 0.06 22.93
N VAL A 129 24.46 0.55 23.80
CA VAL A 129 23.06 0.14 23.93
C VAL A 129 22.19 1.28 23.40
N ASN A 130 21.39 1.01 22.38
CA ASN A 130 20.32 1.92 21.99
C ASN A 130 19.27 1.89 23.10
N SER A 131 19.01 3.03 23.70
CA SER A 131 18.04 3.13 24.79
C SER A 131 16.83 3.94 24.36
N TYR A 132 15.66 3.49 24.75
CA TYR A 132 14.41 4.21 24.63
C TYR A 132 13.84 4.47 26.01
N GLU A 133 13.12 5.56 26.12
CA GLU A 133 12.38 5.92 27.31
C GLU A 133 10.90 6.07 26.99
N LEU A 134 10.05 5.52 27.84
CA LEU A 134 8.67 5.94 27.93
C LEU A 134 8.66 7.36 28.50
N VAL A 135 8.10 8.34 27.79
CA VAL A 135 8.04 9.74 28.21
C VAL A 135 6.61 10.20 28.51
N SER A 136 5.64 9.42 28.13
CA SER A 136 4.23 9.60 28.49
C SER A 136 3.59 8.22 28.68
N PRO A 137 2.71 8.02 29.70
CA PRO A 137 2.20 9.00 30.66
C PRO A 137 3.16 9.32 31.82
N PHE A 138 4.28 8.63 31.95
CA PHE A 138 5.33 8.87 32.93
C PHE A 138 6.69 8.51 32.33
N THR A 139 7.76 9.06 32.89
CA THR A 139 9.12 8.77 32.41
C THR A 139 9.67 7.49 33.05
N TYR A 140 10.03 6.50 32.21
CA TYR A 140 10.65 5.26 32.64
C TYR A 140 11.48 4.65 31.49
N PRO A 141 12.63 4.00 31.76
CA PRO A 141 13.38 3.27 30.74
C PRO A 141 12.49 2.23 30.06
N ALA A 142 12.49 2.20 28.73
CA ALA A 142 11.76 1.20 27.96
C ALA A 142 12.53 -0.13 27.93
N ASP A 143 11.79 -1.22 27.85
CA ASP A 143 12.36 -2.54 27.67
C ASP A 143 12.96 -2.68 26.26
N ALA A 144 14.26 -3.02 26.20
CA ALA A 144 14.99 -3.12 24.93
C ALA A 144 14.50 -4.29 24.06
N GLU A 145 14.07 -5.39 24.67
CA GLU A 145 13.52 -6.54 23.95
C GLU A 145 12.19 -6.17 23.28
N VAL A 146 11.29 -5.53 24.02
CA VAL A 146 10.00 -5.07 23.50
C VAL A 146 10.19 -4.05 22.37
N THR A 147 11.11 -3.08 22.52
CA THR A 147 11.35 -2.08 21.47
C THR A 147 11.97 -2.69 20.21
N SER A 148 12.85 -3.68 20.35
CA SER A 148 13.45 -4.37 19.20
C SER A 148 12.44 -5.25 18.45
N ASP A 149 11.39 -5.73 19.09
CA ASP A 149 10.32 -6.49 18.46
C ASP A 149 9.27 -5.60 17.78
N VAL A 150 8.99 -4.44 18.37
CA VAL A 150 7.93 -3.53 17.88
C VAL A 150 8.38 -2.72 16.66
N PHE A 151 9.58 -2.17 16.67
CA PHE A 151 9.97 -1.23 15.62
C PHE A 151 10.05 -1.83 14.21
N PRO A 152 10.58 -3.04 14.00
CA PRO A 152 10.62 -3.62 12.65
C PRO A 152 9.24 -3.80 12.02
N VAL A 153 8.19 -4.06 12.83
CA VAL A 153 6.83 -4.27 12.31
C VAL A 153 6.09 -2.96 11.97
N LEU A 154 6.67 -1.81 12.27
CA LEU A 154 6.11 -0.51 11.90
C LEU A 154 6.37 -0.14 10.44
N PHE A 155 7.35 -0.78 9.81
CA PHE A 155 7.80 -0.47 8.46
C PHE A 155 7.40 -1.57 7.48
N GLY A 156 7.23 -1.21 6.21
CA GLY A 156 6.79 -2.14 5.17
C GLY A 156 5.35 -2.64 5.34
N VAL A 157 4.51 -1.92 6.10
CA VAL A 157 3.10 -2.29 6.28
C VAL A 157 2.33 -2.01 4.99
N GLU A 158 1.56 -2.99 4.55
CA GLU A 158 0.71 -2.88 3.37
C GLU A 158 -0.76 -3.14 3.70
N ALA A 159 -1.64 -2.36 3.09
CA ALA A 159 -3.08 -2.62 3.14
C ALA A 159 -3.44 -3.83 2.27
N LYS A 160 -4.41 -4.61 2.69
CA LYS A 160 -4.95 -5.71 1.88
C LYS A 160 -5.69 -5.16 0.66
N THR A 161 -6.53 -4.15 0.87
CA THR A 161 -7.36 -3.49 -0.15
C THR A 161 -7.37 -1.99 0.09
N VAL A 162 -7.62 -1.22 -0.96
CA VAL A 162 -7.95 0.21 -0.87
C VAL A 162 -9.46 0.33 -1.06
N GLU A 163 -10.17 0.76 -0.03
CA GLU A 163 -11.63 0.88 -0.06
C GLU A 163 -12.08 2.22 -0.65
N ALA A 164 -11.38 3.30 -0.30
CA ALA A 164 -11.64 4.62 -0.84
C ALA A 164 -10.38 5.47 -0.89
N VAL A 165 -10.32 6.37 -1.88
CA VAL A 165 -9.30 7.40 -2.00
C VAL A 165 -9.96 8.74 -1.66
N HIS A 166 -9.36 9.51 -0.75
CA HIS A 166 -9.94 10.74 -0.23
C HIS A 166 -11.36 10.54 0.34
N PRO A 167 -11.54 9.65 1.34
CA PRO A 167 -12.85 9.31 1.85
C PRO A 167 -13.60 10.55 2.37
N SER A 168 -14.89 10.61 2.08
CA SER A 168 -15.80 11.60 2.65
C SER A 168 -15.95 11.42 4.16
N GLU A 169 -16.45 12.43 4.87
CA GLU A 169 -16.71 12.30 6.31
C GLU A 169 -17.71 11.17 6.62
N GLU A 170 -18.71 10.95 5.75
CA GLU A 170 -19.66 9.84 5.90
C GLU A 170 -18.98 8.46 5.78
N GLU A 171 -18.01 8.32 4.87
CA GLU A 171 -17.22 7.08 4.73
C GLU A 171 -16.28 6.88 5.91
N LYS A 172 -15.67 7.94 6.42
CA LYS A 172 -14.86 7.88 7.65
C LYS A 172 -15.71 7.52 8.87
N GLU A 173 -16.93 8.02 8.99
CA GLU A 173 -17.85 7.62 10.05
C GLU A 173 -18.19 6.14 9.97
N LYS A 174 -18.53 5.64 8.79
CA LYS A 174 -18.86 4.22 8.57
C LYS A 174 -17.71 3.28 8.92
N THR A 175 -16.48 3.70 8.67
CA THR A 175 -15.27 2.92 8.95
C THR A 175 -14.72 3.16 10.36
N GLY A 176 -15.29 4.09 11.14
CA GLY A 176 -14.82 4.47 12.46
C GLY A 176 -13.56 5.33 12.46
N LEU A 177 -13.16 5.86 11.29
CA LEU A 177 -11.96 6.70 11.13
C LEU A 177 -12.21 8.18 11.44
N SER A 178 -13.48 8.63 11.58
CA SER A 178 -13.80 9.97 12.10
C SER A 178 -13.40 10.13 13.57
N SER A 179 -13.37 9.03 14.33
CA SER A 179 -12.86 8.94 15.70
C SER A 179 -12.02 7.68 15.85
N PRO A 180 -10.76 7.72 15.43
CA PRO A 180 -9.91 6.52 15.41
C PRO A 180 -9.77 5.90 16.79
N TRP A 181 -9.85 4.58 16.88
CA TRP A 181 -9.59 3.84 18.10
C TRP A 181 -8.14 3.96 18.57
N ARG A 182 -7.22 4.01 17.60
CA ARG A 182 -5.78 4.22 17.84
C ARG A 182 -5.22 5.11 16.74
N THR A 183 -4.30 5.99 17.12
CA THR A 183 -3.46 6.72 16.15
C THR A 183 -2.01 6.45 16.51
N LEU A 184 -1.25 5.99 15.54
CA LEU A 184 0.18 5.77 15.63
C LEU A 184 0.89 6.88 14.88
N GLN A 185 1.74 7.64 15.55
CA GLN A 185 2.66 8.60 14.95
C GLN A 185 4.09 8.13 15.18
N VAL A 186 4.87 8.05 14.13
CA VAL A 186 6.28 7.65 14.17
C VAL A 186 7.14 8.75 13.56
N GLU A 187 8.14 9.19 14.31
CA GLU A 187 9.23 10.04 13.82
C GLU A 187 10.49 9.19 13.75
N TYR A 188 11.24 9.32 12.68
CA TYR A 188 12.45 8.54 12.46
C TYR A 188 13.48 9.32 11.65
N THR A 189 14.74 8.93 11.74
CA THR A 189 15.79 9.36 10.81
C THR A 189 16.08 8.23 9.83
N ASP A 190 16.20 8.58 8.54
CA ASP A 190 16.65 7.65 7.51
C ASP A 190 18.18 7.61 7.42
N GLY A 191 18.71 6.71 6.58
CA GLY A 191 20.17 6.55 6.41
C GLY A 191 20.91 7.78 5.85
N ALA A 192 20.18 8.82 5.43
CA ALA A 192 20.73 10.12 5.06
C ALA A 192 20.61 11.16 6.17
N ASP A 193 20.38 10.74 7.42
CA ASP A 193 20.15 11.59 8.61
C ASP A 193 18.99 12.59 8.44
N GLN A 194 18.03 12.30 7.57
CA GLN A 194 16.86 13.14 7.39
C GLN A 194 15.74 12.69 8.33
N THR A 195 15.21 13.64 9.09
CA THR A 195 14.04 13.39 9.94
C THR A 195 12.79 13.30 9.07
N ARG A 196 12.04 12.23 9.24
CA ARG A 196 10.77 11.93 8.57
C ARG A 196 9.75 11.50 9.59
N SER A 197 8.49 11.49 9.18
CA SER A 197 7.39 10.98 9.99
C SER A 197 6.28 10.38 9.14
N PHE A 198 5.51 9.50 9.75
CA PHE A 198 4.22 9.06 9.22
C PHE A 198 3.20 8.91 10.35
N THR A 199 1.94 8.92 9.99
CA THR A 199 0.83 8.73 10.92
C THR A 199 -0.15 7.72 10.33
N LEU A 200 -0.56 6.76 11.15
CA LEU A 200 -1.62 5.81 10.84
C LEU A 200 -2.76 5.99 11.85
N ALA A 201 -3.97 6.15 11.35
CA ALA A 201 -5.18 6.16 12.18
C ALA A 201 -5.93 4.84 11.96
N ALA A 202 -6.27 4.13 13.01
CA ALA A 202 -6.87 2.81 12.94
C ALA A 202 -8.26 2.77 13.59
N SER A 203 -9.21 2.14 12.92
CA SER A 203 -10.53 1.82 13.48
C SER A 203 -10.43 0.72 14.54
N ARG A 204 -11.51 0.49 15.30
CA ARG A 204 -11.62 -0.74 16.12
C ARG A 204 -11.60 -1.97 15.20
N PRO A 205 -10.90 -3.04 15.63
CA PRO A 205 -10.95 -4.29 14.89
C PRO A 205 -12.37 -4.87 14.84
N GLU A 206 -12.85 -5.17 13.64
CA GLU A 206 -14.10 -5.89 13.42
C GLU A 206 -13.85 -7.11 12.52
N ASN A 207 -14.28 -8.31 12.95
CA ASN A 207 -14.13 -9.56 12.18
C ASN A 207 -12.69 -9.82 11.70
N GLY A 208 -11.69 -9.39 12.47
CA GLY A 208 -10.26 -9.53 12.11
C GLY A 208 -9.77 -8.52 11.06
N GLN A 209 -10.55 -7.49 10.76
CA GLN A 209 -10.21 -6.40 9.86
C GLN A 209 -10.09 -5.08 10.62
N VAL A 210 -9.24 -4.20 10.13
CA VAL A 210 -9.02 -2.84 10.64
C VAL A 210 -8.95 -1.91 9.45
N TYR A 211 -9.68 -0.81 9.48
CA TYR A 211 -9.50 0.29 8.54
C TYR A 211 -8.38 1.21 9.02
N VAL A 212 -7.57 1.70 8.08
CA VAL A 212 -6.42 2.58 8.34
C VAL A 212 -6.43 3.75 7.37
#